data_6f3a3707f9dfd7342709463312d69f6b
#
_entry.id   6f3a3707f9dfd7342709463312d69f6b
#
_cell.length_a   1.000
_cell.length_b   1.000
_cell.length_c   1.000
_cell.angle_alpha   90.00
_cell.angle_beta   90.00
_cell.angle_gamma   90.00
#
_symmetry.space_group_name_H-M   'P 1'
#
loop_
_entity.id
_entity.type
_entity.pdbx_description
1 polymer ?
#
loop_
_entity_poly.entity_id
_entity_poly.type
_entity_poly.pdbx_seq_one_letter_code
_entity_poly.pdbx_strand_id
1 'polypeptide(L)'
;MPPVKRHVRSSALGVLILLGFAVADARAEEIVVIVNLAAAPMSKEQVADLYLGRSDDCIPIDQPVGSGIYVEFYKKVTGRDSAQVKAIWSRLLFTDRGVAPKQLPNSAAVKKAVAANPKAVGYIEKSAVDASIKVVLSVN
;
A
#
# COMPACT_ATOMS: atom_id res chain seq x y z
N MET A 1 62.28 -31.63 41.24
CA MET A 1 61.17 -30.70 41.40
C MET A 1 60.36 -30.61 40.11
N PRO A 2 59.22 -31.17 40.11
CA PRO A 2 58.43 -31.08 38.90
C PRO A 2 57.91 -29.63 38.72
N PRO A 3 58.01 -29.07 37.54
CA PRO A 3 57.47 -27.75 37.27
C PRO A 3 55.97 -27.81 37.35
N VAL A 4 55.41 -26.89 38.05
CA VAL A 4 53.96 -26.68 38.06
C VAL A 4 53.53 -26.17 36.71
N LYS A 5 52.87 -26.99 35.98
CA LYS A 5 52.26 -26.55 34.72
C LYS A 5 51.07 -25.70 35.04
N ARG A 6 51.23 -24.43 34.85
CA ARG A 6 50.11 -23.54 34.87
C ARG A 6 49.33 -23.70 33.56
N HIS A 7 48.19 -24.31 33.61
CA HIS A 7 47.25 -24.26 32.52
C HIS A 7 46.57 -22.90 32.53
N VAL A 8 47.05 -22.04 31.69
CA VAL A 8 46.27 -20.85 31.35
C VAL A 8 45.11 -21.32 30.50
N ARG A 9 44.00 -21.50 31.13
CA ARG A 9 42.76 -21.64 30.38
C ARG A 9 42.42 -20.27 29.84
N SER A 10 42.78 -20.04 28.61
CA SER A 10 42.19 -18.98 27.84
C SER A 10 40.72 -19.34 27.63
N SER A 11 39.90 -18.90 28.52
CA SER A 11 38.48 -18.85 28.23
C SER A 11 38.31 -17.80 27.12
N ALA A 12 38.41 -18.26 25.91
CA ALA A 12 37.87 -17.51 24.82
C ALA A 12 36.36 -17.45 25.06
N LEU A 13 35.92 -16.45 25.78
CA LEU A 13 34.55 -16.06 25.78
C LEU A 13 34.29 -15.60 24.36
N GLY A 14 33.84 -16.52 23.54
CA GLY A 14 33.21 -16.16 22.31
C GLY A 14 31.93 -15.38 22.67
N VAL A 15 32.06 -14.09 22.71
CA VAL A 15 30.87 -13.23 22.67
C VAL A 15 30.23 -13.49 21.33
N LEU A 16 29.33 -14.45 21.31
CA LEU A 16 28.39 -14.59 20.22
C LEU A 16 27.50 -13.36 20.31
N ILE A 17 27.93 -12.29 19.65
CA ILE A 17 27.04 -11.19 19.36
C ILE A 17 26.05 -11.77 18.39
N LEU A 18 24.96 -12.31 18.90
CA LEU A 18 23.73 -12.42 18.17
C LEU A 18 23.33 -10.98 17.82
N LEU A 19 23.87 -10.49 16.72
CA LEU A 19 23.21 -9.46 15.98
C LEU A 19 21.86 -10.05 15.61
N GLY A 20 20.91 -9.88 16.51
CA GLY A 20 19.53 -10.04 16.18
C GLY A 20 19.27 -9.00 15.09
N PHE A 21 19.42 -9.42 13.85
CA PHE A 21 18.69 -8.74 12.80
C PHE A 21 17.23 -8.87 13.25
N ALA A 22 16.73 -7.81 13.88
CA ALA A 22 15.32 -7.59 13.86
C ALA A 22 14.99 -7.57 12.38
N VAL A 23 14.55 -8.71 11.87
CA VAL A 23 13.85 -8.75 10.60
C VAL A 23 12.68 -7.84 10.88
N ALA A 24 12.80 -6.57 10.48
CA ALA A 24 11.68 -5.69 10.41
C ALA A 24 10.62 -6.50 9.68
N ASP A 25 9.57 -6.86 10.39
CA ASP A 25 8.46 -7.60 9.85
C ASP A 25 8.09 -6.90 8.54
N ALA A 26 8.48 -7.50 7.41
CA ALA A 26 8.13 -7.01 6.10
C ALA A 26 6.65 -7.26 5.83
N ARG A 27 5.82 -7.07 6.85
CA ARG A 27 4.39 -6.96 6.66
C ARG A 27 4.18 -5.76 5.78
N ALA A 28 3.62 -6.03 4.61
CA ALA A 28 3.07 -4.98 3.80
C ALA A 28 2.26 -4.08 4.74
N GLU A 29 2.63 -2.83 4.79
CA GLU A 29 1.94 -1.84 5.59
C GLU A 29 0.47 -1.83 5.24
N GLU A 30 -0.39 -1.72 6.24
CA GLU A 30 -1.83 -1.67 6.03
C GLU A 30 -2.18 -0.54 5.06
N ILE A 31 -3.01 -0.87 4.08
CA ILE A 31 -3.50 0.08 3.09
C ILE A 31 -4.89 0.55 3.50
N VAL A 32 -5.14 1.82 3.34
CA VAL A 32 -6.45 2.41 3.58
C VAL A 32 -6.93 3.17 2.34
N VAL A 33 -8.24 3.14 2.11
CA VAL A 33 -8.88 3.97 1.09
C VAL A 33 -9.31 5.27 1.73
N ILE A 34 -8.96 6.36 1.09
CA ILE A 34 -9.21 7.71 1.58
C ILE A 34 -10.10 8.51 0.64
N VAL A 35 -10.87 9.38 1.22
CA VAL A 35 -11.73 10.34 0.53
C VAL A 35 -11.58 11.73 1.14
N ASN A 36 -12.10 12.73 0.43
CA ASN A 36 -12.18 14.09 0.95
C ASN A 36 -13.05 14.14 2.22
N LEU A 37 -12.78 15.07 3.10
CA LEU A 37 -13.55 15.26 4.33
C LEU A 37 -15.05 15.49 4.09
N ALA A 38 -15.41 16.08 2.95
CA ALA A 38 -16.79 16.34 2.54
C ALA A 38 -17.46 15.15 1.83
N ALA A 39 -16.72 14.08 1.54
CA ALA A 39 -17.26 12.95 0.79
C ALA A 39 -18.09 11.99 1.65
N ALA A 40 -19.04 11.31 1.01
CA ALA A 40 -19.82 10.25 1.65
C ALA A 40 -18.97 8.98 1.88
N PRO A 41 -19.36 8.13 2.85
CA PRO A 41 -18.74 6.82 3.00
C PRO A 41 -18.87 5.96 1.74
N MET A 42 -17.90 5.06 1.54
CA MET A 42 -17.94 4.09 0.45
C MET A 42 -17.73 2.67 0.98
N SER A 43 -18.44 1.71 0.41
CA SER A 43 -18.22 0.30 0.68
C SER A 43 -17.06 -0.25 -0.15
N LYS A 44 -16.56 -1.43 0.22
CA LYS A 44 -15.53 -2.13 -0.54
C LYS A 44 -15.95 -2.39 -1.99
N GLU A 45 -17.19 -2.78 -2.19
CA GLU A 45 -17.76 -3.04 -3.51
C GLU A 45 -17.82 -1.77 -4.36
N GLN A 46 -18.21 -0.65 -3.77
CA GLN A 46 -18.22 0.65 -4.46
C GLN A 46 -16.81 1.08 -4.87
N VAL A 47 -15.82 0.89 -4.00
CA VAL A 47 -14.41 1.16 -4.32
C VAL A 47 -13.93 0.24 -5.45
N ALA A 48 -14.22 -1.04 -5.37
CA ALA A 48 -13.85 -1.99 -6.43
C ALA A 48 -14.48 -1.60 -7.78
N ASP A 49 -15.74 -1.26 -7.81
CA ASP A 49 -16.44 -0.86 -9.02
C ASP A 49 -15.83 0.41 -9.63
N LEU A 50 -15.46 1.38 -8.80
CA LEU A 50 -14.81 2.60 -9.23
C LEU A 50 -13.46 2.32 -9.91
N TYR A 51 -12.60 1.52 -9.28
CA TYR A 51 -11.27 1.22 -9.80
C TYR A 51 -11.27 0.23 -10.97
N LEU A 52 -12.34 -0.51 -11.18
CA LEU A 52 -12.53 -1.39 -12.34
C LEU A 52 -13.36 -0.75 -13.48
N GLY A 53 -13.68 0.54 -13.35
CA GLY A 53 -14.38 1.28 -14.40
C GLY A 53 -15.87 0.95 -14.54
N ARG A 54 -16.48 0.36 -13.51
CA ARG A 54 -17.92 0.06 -13.48
C ARG A 54 -18.77 1.20 -12.93
N SER A 55 -18.13 2.18 -12.32
CA SER A 55 -18.75 3.39 -11.77
C SER A 55 -17.89 4.59 -12.12
N ASP A 56 -18.53 5.73 -12.33
CA ASP A 56 -17.91 7.03 -12.62
C ASP A 56 -18.37 8.14 -11.66
N ASP A 57 -18.96 7.75 -10.53
CA ASP A 57 -19.47 8.70 -9.52
C ASP A 57 -18.36 9.50 -8.83
N CYS A 58 -17.16 8.96 -8.80
CA CYS A 58 -15.98 9.56 -8.19
C CYS A 58 -14.79 9.51 -9.14
N ILE A 59 -13.71 10.16 -8.75
CA ILE A 59 -12.46 10.22 -9.51
C ILE A 59 -11.43 9.33 -8.79
N PRO A 60 -11.16 8.12 -9.31
CA PRO A 60 -10.16 7.24 -8.72
C PRO A 60 -8.75 7.75 -9.01
N ILE A 61 -7.91 7.74 -7.99
CA ILE A 61 -6.50 8.08 -8.10
C ILE A 61 -5.69 6.84 -7.78
N ASP A 62 -4.73 6.54 -8.64
CA ASP A 62 -3.86 5.39 -8.55
C ASP A 62 -2.46 5.77 -8.09
N GLN A 63 -1.73 4.78 -7.63
CA GLN A 63 -0.29 4.83 -7.43
C GLN A 63 0.42 4.18 -8.62
N PRO A 64 1.75 4.23 -8.71
CA PRO A 64 2.44 3.72 -9.90
C PRO A 64 2.14 2.25 -10.17
N VAL A 65 1.80 1.92 -11.40
CA VAL A 65 1.57 0.55 -11.84
C VAL A 65 2.77 -0.33 -11.51
N GLY A 66 2.54 -1.48 -10.90
CA GLY A 66 3.59 -2.40 -10.51
C GLY A 66 4.25 -2.09 -9.17
N SER A 67 3.93 -0.96 -8.53
CA SER A 67 4.36 -0.71 -7.15
C SER A 67 3.71 -1.71 -6.19
N GLY A 68 4.37 -1.99 -5.07
CA GLY A 68 3.83 -2.93 -4.08
C GLY A 68 2.44 -2.55 -3.58
N ILE A 69 2.23 -1.26 -3.31
CA ILE A 69 0.93 -0.77 -2.85
C ILE A 69 -0.16 -0.91 -3.92
N TYR A 70 0.15 -0.66 -5.17
CA TYR A 70 -0.77 -0.86 -6.29
C TYR A 70 -1.19 -2.33 -6.42
N VAL A 71 -0.22 -3.23 -6.46
CA VAL A 71 -0.47 -4.68 -6.59
C VAL A 71 -1.34 -5.19 -5.45
N GLU A 72 -1.02 -4.80 -4.23
CA GLU A 72 -1.72 -5.26 -3.04
C GLU A 72 -3.12 -4.67 -2.92
N PHE A 73 -3.29 -3.40 -3.24
CA PHE A 73 -4.58 -2.74 -3.27
C PHE A 73 -5.55 -3.44 -4.22
N TYR A 74 -5.17 -3.61 -5.48
CA TYR A 74 -6.04 -4.26 -6.46
C TYR A 74 -6.37 -5.70 -6.10
N LYS A 75 -5.39 -6.45 -5.63
CA LYS A 75 -5.62 -7.84 -5.21
C LYS A 75 -6.61 -7.93 -4.06
N LYS A 76 -6.45 -7.11 -3.02
CA LYS A 76 -7.29 -7.17 -1.81
C LYS A 76 -8.68 -6.56 -2.01
N VAL A 77 -8.80 -5.50 -2.76
CA VAL A 77 -10.06 -4.80 -2.98
C VAL A 77 -10.85 -5.39 -4.14
N THR A 78 -10.19 -5.72 -5.24
CA THR A 78 -10.87 -6.15 -6.47
C THR A 78 -10.70 -7.64 -6.77
N GLY A 79 -9.79 -8.33 -6.10
CA GLY A 79 -9.42 -9.72 -6.39
C GLY A 79 -8.67 -9.90 -7.71
N ARG A 80 -8.15 -8.83 -8.30
CA ARG A 80 -7.48 -8.83 -9.60
C ARG A 80 -5.99 -8.60 -9.46
N ASP A 81 -5.20 -9.28 -10.28
CA ASP A 81 -3.77 -8.97 -10.45
C ASP A 81 -3.56 -7.82 -11.44
N SER A 82 -2.32 -7.34 -11.54
CA SER A 82 -1.99 -6.21 -12.40
C SER A 82 -2.27 -6.46 -13.88
N ALA A 83 -2.07 -7.69 -14.36
CA ALA A 83 -2.36 -8.07 -15.75
C ALA A 83 -3.87 -8.03 -16.05
N GLN A 84 -4.68 -8.52 -15.12
CA GLN A 84 -6.13 -8.48 -15.25
C GLN A 84 -6.67 -7.05 -15.22
N VAL A 85 -6.15 -6.20 -14.33
CA VAL A 85 -6.52 -4.78 -14.26
C VAL A 85 -6.17 -4.06 -15.56
N LYS A 86 -4.96 -4.30 -16.08
CA LYS A 86 -4.51 -3.74 -17.36
C LYS A 86 -5.42 -4.18 -18.51
N ALA A 87 -5.82 -5.44 -18.54
CA ALA A 87 -6.71 -5.98 -19.58
C ALA A 87 -8.11 -5.33 -19.51
N ILE A 88 -8.66 -5.14 -18.32
CA ILE A 88 -9.95 -4.49 -18.10
C ILE A 88 -9.91 -3.04 -18.62
N TRP A 89 -8.91 -2.26 -18.23
CA TRP A 89 -8.79 -0.88 -18.65
C TRP A 89 -8.47 -0.73 -20.14
N SER A 90 -7.66 -1.62 -20.71
CA SER A 90 -7.38 -1.63 -22.15
C SER A 90 -8.68 -1.81 -22.94
N ARG A 91 -9.56 -2.72 -22.50
CA ARG A 91 -10.87 -2.93 -23.14
C ARG A 91 -11.76 -1.69 -23.01
N LEU A 92 -11.84 -1.09 -21.83
CA LEU A 92 -12.66 0.09 -21.60
C LEU A 92 -12.20 1.29 -22.42
N LEU A 93 -10.89 1.53 -22.48
CA LEU A 93 -10.32 2.61 -23.27
C LEU A 93 -10.49 2.38 -24.77
N PHE A 94 -10.35 1.14 -25.23
CA PHE A 94 -10.55 0.77 -26.63
C PHE A 94 -12.01 1.00 -27.07
N THR A 95 -12.97 0.80 -26.19
CA THR A 95 -14.40 1.02 -26.47
C THR A 95 -14.89 2.43 -26.12
N ASP A 96 -13.97 3.34 -25.76
CA ASP A 96 -14.27 4.72 -25.34
C ASP A 96 -15.21 4.82 -24.12
N ARG A 97 -15.11 3.85 -23.21
CA ARG A 97 -16.01 3.69 -22.06
C ARG A 97 -15.36 4.01 -20.73
N GLY A 98 -14.58 5.02 -20.64
CA GLY A 98 -14.06 5.43 -19.34
C GLY A 98 -12.74 6.17 -19.43
N VAL A 99 -12.37 6.77 -18.32
CA VAL A 99 -11.09 7.43 -18.12
C VAL A 99 -10.33 6.61 -17.08
N ALA A 100 -9.15 6.14 -17.44
CA ALA A 100 -8.31 5.39 -16.52
C ALA A 100 -7.96 6.23 -15.28
N PRO A 101 -7.81 5.62 -14.09
CA PRO A 101 -7.38 6.34 -12.90
C PRO A 101 -6.08 7.11 -13.15
N LYS A 102 -6.01 8.33 -12.64
CA LYS A 102 -4.80 9.14 -12.71
C LYS A 102 -3.75 8.56 -11.75
N GLN A 103 -2.55 8.27 -12.26
CA GLN A 103 -1.45 7.83 -11.44
C GLN A 103 -0.70 9.00 -10.82
N LEU A 104 -0.45 8.92 -9.52
CA LEU A 104 0.40 9.85 -8.79
C LEU A 104 1.61 9.10 -8.21
N PRO A 105 2.74 9.78 -7.96
CA PRO A 105 4.00 9.08 -7.68
C PRO A 105 4.09 8.41 -6.31
N ASN A 106 3.29 8.84 -5.32
CA ASN A 106 3.39 8.32 -3.96
C ASN A 106 2.15 8.68 -3.12
N SER A 107 2.08 8.14 -1.91
CA SER A 107 0.97 8.37 -0.99
C SER A 107 0.80 9.84 -0.58
N ALA A 108 1.88 10.60 -0.46
CA ALA A 108 1.80 12.03 -0.14
C ALA A 108 1.11 12.81 -1.26
N ALA A 109 1.40 12.52 -2.52
CA ALA A 109 0.76 13.14 -3.67
C ALA A 109 -0.72 12.74 -3.78
N VAL A 110 -1.05 11.46 -3.54
CA VAL A 110 -2.43 10.96 -3.50
C VAL A 110 -3.23 11.67 -2.42
N LYS A 111 -2.71 11.74 -1.22
CA LYS A 111 -3.36 12.43 -0.08
C LYS A 111 -3.65 13.89 -0.41
N LYS A 112 -2.69 14.61 -0.97
CA LYS A 112 -2.86 16.00 -1.36
C LYS A 112 -3.97 16.18 -2.41
N ALA A 113 -4.01 15.32 -3.41
CA ALA A 113 -5.03 15.36 -4.45
C ALA A 113 -6.44 15.07 -3.91
N VAL A 114 -6.56 14.10 -3.00
CA VAL A 114 -7.84 13.76 -2.35
C VAL A 114 -8.31 14.89 -1.46
N ALA A 115 -7.41 15.51 -0.70
CA ALA A 115 -7.76 16.66 0.16
C ALA A 115 -8.25 17.86 -0.65
N ALA A 116 -7.76 18.03 -1.87
CA ALA A 116 -8.10 19.15 -2.75
C ALA A 116 -9.38 18.96 -3.58
N ASN A 117 -9.90 17.73 -3.69
CA ASN A 117 -11.04 17.43 -4.58
C ASN A 117 -12.09 16.57 -3.85
N PRO A 118 -13.31 17.11 -3.63
CA PRO A 118 -14.38 16.36 -2.96
C PRO A 118 -14.80 15.06 -3.65
N LYS A 119 -14.51 14.89 -4.93
CA LYS A 119 -14.85 13.69 -5.70
C LYS A 119 -13.70 12.68 -5.80
N ALA A 120 -12.50 13.04 -5.36
CA ALA A 120 -11.34 12.17 -5.46
C ALA A 120 -11.38 11.04 -4.42
N VAL A 121 -10.99 9.85 -4.86
CA VAL A 121 -10.79 8.66 -4.05
C VAL A 121 -9.37 8.17 -4.29
N GLY A 122 -8.67 7.80 -3.24
CA GLY A 122 -7.32 7.27 -3.34
C GLY A 122 -7.07 6.18 -2.31
N TYR A 123 -5.89 5.59 -2.37
CA TYR A 123 -5.42 4.65 -1.36
C TYR A 123 -3.97 4.98 -1.00
N ILE A 124 -3.67 4.87 0.27
CA ILE A 124 -2.35 5.17 0.84
C ILE A 124 -2.02 4.18 1.94
N GLU A 125 -0.78 4.17 2.39
CA GLU A 125 -0.40 3.47 3.62
C GLU A 125 -1.08 4.14 4.81
N LYS A 126 -1.51 3.34 5.78
CA LYS A 126 -2.15 3.82 6.99
C LYS A 126 -1.30 4.84 7.77
N SER A 127 0.01 4.66 7.79
CA SER A 127 0.95 5.58 8.44
C SER A 127 0.96 6.99 7.84
N ALA A 128 0.50 7.15 6.60
CA ALA A 128 0.41 8.43 5.92
C ALA A 128 -0.89 9.20 6.19
N VAL A 129 -1.84 8.62 6.92
CA VAL A 129 -3.13 9.24 7.26
C VAL A 129 -2.93 10.41 8.21
N ASP A 130 -3.61 11.50 7.93
CA ASP A 130 -3.70 12.67 8.81
C ASP A 130 -5.11 13.28 8.79
N ALA A 131 -5.28 14.43 9.45
CA ALA A 131 -6.59 15.08 9.56
C ALA A 131 -7.09 15.74 8.27
N SER A 132 -6.30 15.75 7.20
CA SER A 132 -6.67 16.38 5.92
C SER A 132 -7.61 15.55 5.06
N ILE A 133 -7.75 14.27 5.36
CA ILE A 133 -8.56 13.30 4.62
C ILE A 133 -9.31 12.35 5.58
N LYS A 134 -10.23 11.58 5.01
CA LYS A 134 -11.03 10.63 5.76
C LYS A 134 -10.82 9.21 5.23
N VAL A 135 -10.61 8.25 6.13
CA VAL A 135 -10.54 6.83 5.79
C VAL A 135 -11.95 6.25 5.69
N VAL A 136 -12.24 5.57 4.60
CA VAL A 136 -13.54 4.88 4.39
C VAL A 136 -13.42 3.36 4.37
N LEU A 137 -12.22 2.83 4.18
CA LEU A 137 -11.99 1.40 4.11
C LEU A 137 -10.56 1.07 4.55
N SER A 138 -10.42 0.08 5.41
CA SER A 138 -9.14 -0.58 5.69
C SER A 138 -9.03 -1.84 4.84
N VAL A 139 -7.93 -1.98 4.14
CA VAL A 139 -7.69 -3.08 3.21
C VAL A 139 -6.73 -4.06 3.87
N ASN A 140 -7.25 -5.20 4.31
CA ASN A 140 -6.48 -6.28 4.93
C ASN A 140 -6.45 -7.53 4.05
#